data_eaef8df5c03e24236b3d033e92259f53
#
_entry.id   eaef8df5c03e24236b3d033e92259f53
#
_cell.length_a   1.000
_cell.length_b   1.000
_cell.length_c   1.000
_cell.angle_alpha   90.00
_cell.angle_beta   90.00
_cell.angle_gamma   90.00
#
_symmetry.space_group_name_H-M   'P 1'
#
loop_
_entity.id
_entity.type
_entity.pdbx_description
1 polymer ?
#
loop_
_entity_poly.entity_id
_entity_poly.type
_entity_poly.pdbx_seq_one_letter_code
_entity_poly.pdbx_strand_id
1 'polypeptide(L)'
;KRIKENPSLRTDPAVHEVLSKSTVLEDIISRNFPKAAYRPIALQVIYALSVHRLTTGTLDAKLGLTAQSLKDDLCLYIPMPVMEEDFLLSTIITVLRDILNTVSGQFIEYNSDNGQYYLDLKKDIDYDKKIQEKADFLGNDALNRYFFEILISSLEWNTPQALMALGTAVSEISEEVL
;
A
#
# COMPACT_ATOMS: atom_id res chain seq x y z
N LYS A 1 8.08 9.13 19.16
CA LYS A 1 8.39 10.54 19.41
C LYS A 1 9.71 10.68 20.15
N ARG A 2 9.88 10.10 21.37
CA ARG A 2 11.10 10.23 22.18
C ARG A 2 12.39 9.79 21.45
N ILE A 3 12.35 8.73 20.64
CA ILE A 3 13.52 8.24 19.86
C ILE A 3 13.92 9.27 18.80
N LYS A 4 12.95 9.86 18.10
CA LYS A 4 13.21 10.91 17.10
C LYS A 4 13.84 12.17 17.70
N GLU A 5 13.59 12.44 18.96
CA GLU A 5 14.06 13.64 19.68
C GLU A 5 15.40 13.45 20.39
N ASN A 6 15.91 12.19 20.49
CA ASN A 6 17.18 11.91 21.18
C ASN A 6 18.38 12.05 20.20
N PRO A 7 19.29 13.03 20.41
CA PRO A 7 20.41 13.27 19.52
C PRO A 7 21.38 12.07 19.44
N SER A 8 21.60 11.38 20.56
CA SER A 8 22.54 10.24 20.62
C SER A 8 22.07 9.03 19.79
N LEU A 9 20.75 8.82 19.71
CA LEU A 9 20.19 7.74 18.91
C LEU A 9 20.14 8.09 17.41
N ARG A 10 20.14 9.36 17.06
CA ARG A 10 20.12 9.82 15.67
C ARG A 10 21.47 9.65 14.95
N THR A 11 22.56 9.51 15.69
CA THR A 11 23.88 9.28 15.11
C THR A 11 24.14 7.82 14.72
N ASP A 12 23.33 6.89 15.23
CA ASP A 12 23.39 5.49 14.83
C ASP A 12 22.79 5.31 13.42
N PRO A 13 23.56 4.80 12.44
CA PRO A 13 23.07 4.63 11.08
C PRO A 13 21.84 3.73 10.97
N ALA A 14 21.80 2.64 11.75
CA ALA A 14 20.67 1.70 11.74
C ALA A 14 19.40 2.34 12.29
N VAL A 15 19.53 3.10 13.38
CA VAL A 15 18.41 3.86 13.95
C VAL A 15 17.94 4.94 12.99
N HIS A 16 18.88 5.65 12.34
CA HIS A 16 18.56 6.69 11.38
C HIS A 16 17.78 6.11 10.18
N GLU A 17 18.19 4.95 9.67
CA GLU A 17 17.51 4.30 8.54
C GLU A 17 16.06 3.92 8.91
N VAL A 18 15.85 3.25 10.04
CA VAL A 18 14.51 2.90 10.52
C VAL A 18 13.64 4.13 10.73
N LEU A 19 14.18 5.20 11.33
CA LEU A 19 13.43 6.43 11.56
C LEU A 19 13.06 7.14 10.24
N SER A 20 13.97 7.15 9.26
CA SER A 20 13.72 7.72 7.94
C SER A 20 12.57 6.99 7.24
N LYS A 21 12.64 5.66 7.13
CA LYS A 21 11.60 4.85 6.49
C LYS A 21 10.26 4.93 7.25
N SER A 22 10.30 4.89 8.58
CA SER A 22 9.11 5.09 9.41
C SER A 22 8.44 6.45 9.18
N THR A 23 9.22 7.50 8.93
CA THR A 23 8.68 8.84 8.65
C THR A 23 8.00 8.89 7.27
N VAL A 24 8.56 8.21 6.27
CA VAL A 24 7.93 8.08 4.95
C VAL A 24 6.59 7.34 5.07
N LEU A 25 6.56 6.21 5.80
CA LEU A 25 5.33 5.46 6.03
C LEU A 25 4.28 6.28 6.78
N GLU A 26 4.69 7.00 7.83
CA GLU A 26 3.82 7.92 8.58
C GLU A 26 3.17 8.97 7.66
N ASP A 27 3.94 9.54 6.75
CA ASP A 27 3.48 10.53 5.78
C ASP A 27 2.46 9.95 4.80
N ILE A 28 2.76 8.77 4.22
CA ILE A 28 1.86 8.07 3.29
C ILE A 28 0.54 7.72 4.00
N ILE A 29 0.60 7.13 5.18
CA ILE A 29 -0.60 6.76 5.95
C ILE A 29 -1.40 7.99 6.37
N SER A 30 -0.74 9.07 6.79
CA SER A 30 -1.43 10.29 7.19
C SER A 30 -2.23 10.92 6.06
N ARG A 31 -1.75 10.80 4.82
CA ARG A 31 -2.38 11.40 3.64
C ARG A 31 -3.39 10.47 2.95
N ASN A 32 -3.04 9.19 2.80
CA ASN A 32 -3.72 8.29 1.87
C ASN A 32 -4.49 7.15 2.53
N PHE A 33 -4.46 7.02 3.87
CA PHE A 33 -5.15 5.92 4.54
C PHE A 33 -6.67 6.02 4.36
N PRO A 34 -7.35 4.95 3.86
CA PRO A 34 -8.73 5.04 3.36
C PRO A 34 -9.75 5.35 4.46
N LYS A 35 -9.53 4.85 5.68
CA LYS A 35 -10.47 4.99 6.80
C LYS A 35 -9.91 5.94 7.86
N ALA A 36 -10.34 7.20 7.84
CA ALA A 36 -9.85 8.23 8.77
C ALA A 36 -9.97 7.82 10.25
N ALA A 37 -11.04 7.10 10.63
CA ALA A 37 -11.25 6.63 12.01
C ALA A 37 -10.16 5.63 12.47
N TYR A 38 -9.60 4.83 11.56
CA TYR A 38 -8.56 3.84 11.88
C TYR A 38 -7.13 4.34 11.64
N ARG A 39 -6.98 5.56 11.12
CA ARG A 39 -5.66 6.15 10.89
C ARG A 39 -4.78 6.22 12.14
N PRO A 40 -5.29 6.59 13.33
CA PRO A 40 -4.49 6.56 14.56
C PRO A 40 -3.95 5.16 14.89
N ILE A 41 -4.77 4.12 14.68
CA ILE A 41 -4.37 2.72 14.88
C ILE A 41 -3.28 2.34 13.89
N ALA A 42 -3.44 2.69 12.61
CA ALA A 42 -2.45 2.43 11.57
C ALA A 42 -1.09 3.05 11.90
N LEU A 43 -1.07 4.29 12.39
CA LEU A 43 0.16 4.96 12.83
C LEU A 43 0.81 4.24 14.03
N GLN A 44 0.02 3.76 14.99
CA GLN A 44 0.55 3.00 16.12
C GLN A 44 1.15 1.67 15.67
N VAL A 45 0.51 0.98 14.70
CA VAL A 45 1.07 -0.25 14.10
C VAL A 45 2.42 0.04 13.42
N ILE A 46 2.54 1.12 12.63
CA ILE A 46 3.82 1.52 12.02
C ILE A 46 4.88 1.77 13.10
N TYR A 47 4.53 2.44 14.19
CA TYR A 47 5.46 2.68 15.28
C TYR A 47 5.87 1.40 16.00
N ALA A 48 4.95 0.46 16.23
CA ALA A 48 5.24 -0.84 16.83
C ALA A 48 6.21 -1.65 15.97
N LEU A 49 5.95 -1.76 14.66
CA LEU A 49 6.84 -2.43 13.72
C LEU A 49 8.23 -1.76 13.66
N SER A 50 8.27 -0.43 13.73
CA SER A 50 9.54 0.33 13.72
C SER A 50 10.34 0.09 15.01
N VAL A 51 9.69 0.09 16.16
CA VAL A 51 10.34 -0.22 17.45
C VAL A 51 10.82 -1.68 17.46
N HIS A 52 9.98 -2.61 17.02
CA HIS A 52 10.36 -4.02 16.90
C HIS A 52 11.60 -4.19 16.01
N ARG A 53 11.66 -3.50 14.86
CA ARG A 53 12.81 -3.53 13.97
C ARG A 53 14.08 -3.00 14.65
N LEU A 54 13.98 -1.97 15.49
CA LEU A 54 15.10 -1.44 16.26
C LEU A 54 15.59 -2.43 17.33
N THR A 55 14.69 -3.21 17.96
CA THR A 55 15.03 -4.18 18.99
C THR A 55 15.61 -5.48 18.42
N THR A 56 15.19 -5.88 17.21
CA THR A 56 15.71 -7.07 16.53
C THR A 56 17.05 -6.82 15.83
N GLY A 57 17.44 -5.57 15.70
CA GLY A 57 18.78 -5.15 15.25
C GLY A 57 19.16 -5.64 13.86
N THR A 58 20.41 -6.03 13.72
CA THR A 58 21.03 -6.51 12.47
C THR A 58 20.79 -7.99 12.18
N LEU A 59 19.87 -8.64 12.88
CA LEU A 59 19.52 -10.02 12.55
C LEU A 59 18.99 -10.06 11.11
N ASP A 60 19.66 -10.83 10.26
CA ASP A 60 19.21 -11.09 8.88
C ASP A 60 17.90 -11.86 8.81
N ALA A 61 17.40 -12.31 9.95
CA ALA A 61 16.11 -12.95 10.07
C ALA A 61 14.97 -11.94 9.87
N LYS A 62 14.05 -12.28 8.97
CA LYS A 62 12.82 -11.52 8.72
C LYS A 62 11.84 -11.73 9.88
N LEU A 63 12.16 -11.12 11.04
CA LEU A 63 11.35 -11.17 12.25
C LEU A 63 10.36 -10.01 12.26
N GLY A 64 9.12 -10.34 12.59
CA GLY A 64 8.02 -9.38 12.62
C GLY A 64 7.06 -9.64 13.77
N LEU A 65 5.94 -8.93 13.75
CA LEU A 65 4.84 -9.05 14.70
C LEU A 65 3.61 -9.63 14.01
N THR A 66 2.93 -10.55 14.69
CA THR A 66 1.60 -11.03 14.26
C THR A 66 0.52 -10.01 14.63
N ALA A 67 -0.66 -10.11 14.04
CA ALA A 67 -1.81 -9.31 14.45
C ALA A 67 -2.15 -9.52 15.94
N GLN A 68 -1.97 -10.73 16.44
CA GLN A 68 -2.17 -11.04 17.85
C GLN A 68 -1.15 -10.32 18.74
N SER A 69 0.15 -10.38 18.40
CA SER A 69 1.18 -9.65 19.16
C SER A 69 0.93 -8.15 19.17
N LEU A 70 0.51 -7.59 18.01
CA LEU A 70 0.16 -6.18 17.93
C LEU A 70 -1.05 -5.84 18.80
N LYS A 71 -2.07 -6.72 18.87
CA LYS A 71 -3.22 -6.55 19.75
C LYS A 71 -2.78 -6.50 21.20
N ASP A 72 -1.95 -7.46 21.62
CA ASP A 72 -1.52 -7.59 23.02
C ASP A 72 -0.64 -6.38 23.44
N ASP A 73 0.22 -5.91 22.56
CA ASP A 73 1.09 -4.76 22.82
C ASP A 73 0.36 -3.40 22.75
N LEU A 74 -0.66 -3.26 21.91
CA LEU A 74 -1.34 -2.00 21.65
C LEU A 74 -2.68 -1.84 22.38
N CYS A 75 -3.25 -2.91 22.95
CA CYS A 75 -4.59 -2.89 23.55
C CYS A 75 -4.77 -1.82 24.64
N LEU A 76 -3.70 -1.49 25.37
CA LEU A 76 -3.72 -0.47 26.44
C LEU A 76 -3.70 0.98 25.89
N TYR A 77 -3.37 1.17 24.61
CA TYR A 77 -3.17 2.51 24.00
C TYR A 77 -4.27 2.89 23.01
N ILE A 78 -5.15 1.97 22.67
CA ILE A 78 -6.23 2.20 21.72
C ILE A 78 -7.56 2.30 22.47
N PRO A 79 -8.15 3.49 22.57
CA PRO A 79 -9.50 3.64 23.10
C PRO A 79 -10.48 3.02 22.11
N MET A 80 -11.12 1.91 22.51
CA MET A 80 -12.11 1.21 21.69
C MET A 80 -13.52 1.51 22.16
N PRO A 81 -14.46 1.71 21.25
CA PRO A 81 -15.89 1.92 21.59
C PRO A 81 -16.56 0.66 22.14
N VAL A 82 -16.00 -0.51 21.88
CA VAL A 82 -16.50 -1.81 22.29
C VAL A 82 -15.35 -2.62 22.88
N MET A 83 -15.53 -3.16 24.08
CA MET A 83 -14.54 -3.97 24.79
C MET A 83 -14.65 -5.47 24.45
N GLU A 84 -15.01 -5.82 23.23
CA GLU A 84 -14.97 -7.20 22.77
C GLU A 84 -13.56 -7.55 22.30
N GLU A 85 -13.01 -8.63 22.84
CA GLU A 85 -11.64 -9.05 22.59
C GLU A 85 -11.37 -9.31 21.11
N ASP A 86 -12.32 -9.92 20.42
CA ASP A 86 -12.21 -10.23 18.99
C ASP A 86 -12.34 -8.99 18.09
N PHE A 87 -12.99 -7.93 18.56
CA PHE A 87 -13.16 -6.70 17.79
C PHE A 87 -11.84 -5.98 17.55
N LEU A 88 -10.99 -5.91 18.56
CA LEU A 88 -9.66 -5.28 18.40
C LEU A 88 -8.78 -6.08 17.45
N LEU A 89 -8.77 -7.41 17.55
CA LEU A 89 -7.99 -8.27 16.65
C LEU A 89 -8.45 -8.13 15.20
N SER A 90 -9.75 -8.18 14.94
CA SER A 90 -10.31 -8.02 13.59
C SER A 90 -10.04 -6.64 13.01
N THR A 91 -10.07 -5.61 13.86
CA THR A 91 -9.70 -4.24 13.48
C THR A 91 -8.23 -4.15 13.09
N ILE A 92 -7.33 -4.74 13.88
CA ILE A 92 -5.88 -4.74 13.58
C ILE A 92 -5.60 -5.49 12.26
N ILE A 93 -6.23 -6.65 12.03
CA ILE A 93 -6.09 -7.39 10.77
C ILE A 93 -6.54 -6.54 9.57
N THR A 94 -7.66 -5.84 9.71
CA THR A 94 -8.18 -4.94 8.67
C THR A 94 -7.20 -3.78 8.43
N VAL A 95 -6.72 -3.15 9.50
CA VAL A 95 -5.76 -2.06 9.43
C VAL A 95 -4.44 -2.48 8.78
N LEU A 96 -3.92 -3.66 9.12
CA LEU A 96 -2.70 -4.20 8.51
C LEU A 96 -2.84 -4.40 7.00
N ARG A 97 -3.99 -4.93 6.56
CA ARG A 97 -4.30 -5.07 5.13
C ARG A 97 -4.37 -3.70 4.45
N ASP A 98 -5.08 -2.76 5.06
CA ASP A 98 -5.24 -1.41 4.52
C ASP A 98 -3.87 -0.67 4.49
N ILE A 99 -2.98 -0.90 5.46
CA ILE A 99 -1.60 -0.39 5.44
C ILE A 99 -0.85 -0.93 4.23
N LEU A 100 -0.79 -2.27 4.04
CA LEU A 100 -0.07 -2.88 2.92
C LEU A 100 -0.52 -2.34 1.57
N ASN A 101 -1.84 -2.16 1.40
CA ASN A 101 -2.40 -1.60 0.19
C ASN A 101 -2.04 -0.12 0.04
N THR A 102 -2.16 0.68 1.10
CA THR A 102 -1.89 2.13 1.06
C THR A 102 -0.43 2.42 0.72
N VAL A 103 0.50 1.63 1.24
CA VAL A 103 1.95 1.80 0.99
C VAL A 103 2.45 1.00 -0.22
N SER A 104 1.57 0.25 -0.90
CA SER A 104 1.94 -0.63 -2.03
C SER A 104 3.11 -1.56 -1.68
N GLY A 105 3.11 -2.08 -0.47
CA GLY A 105 4.17 -2.95 0.07
C GLY A 105 5.50 -2.26 0.34
N GLN A 106 5.62 -0.95 0.16
CA GLN A 106 6.87 -0.23 0.43
C GLN A 106 7.27 -0.32 1.90
N PHE A 107 8.47 -0.77 2.17
CA PHE A 107 9.07 -0.93 3.52
C PHE A 107 8.33 -1.86 4.48
N ILE A 108 7.19 -2.43 4.11
CA ILE A 108 6.46 -3.39 4.93
C ILE A 108 6.20 -4.66 4.13
N GLU A 109 6.40 -5.81 4.75
CA GLU A 109 6.13 -7.11 4.16
C GLU A 109 5.34 -7.99 5.12
N TYR A 110 4.52 -8.86 4.54
CA TYR A 110 3.81 -9.91 5.23
C TYR A 110 4.41 -11.26 4.86
N ASN A 111 4.78 -12.05 5.87
CA ASN A 111 5.25 -13.42 5.69
C ASN A 111 4.07 -14.36 5.97
N SER A 112 3.58 -15.02 4.91
CA SER A 112 2.46 -15.96 4.99
C SER A 112 2.78 -17.21 5.81
N ASP A 113 4.05 -17.61 5.89
CA ASP A 113 4.45 -18.86 6.54
C ASP A 113 4.32 -18.77 8.06
N ASN A 114 4.52 -17.59 8.63
CA ASN A 114 4.46 -17.35 10.07
C ASN A 114 3.42 -16.30 10.49
N GLY A 115 2.69 -15.70 9.53
CA GLY A 115 1.68 -14.69 9.81
C GLY A 115 2.22 -13.36 10.34
N GLN A 116 3.50 -13.08 10.14
CA GLN A 116 4.16 -11.90 10.68
C GLN A 116 4.25 -10.77 9.66
N TYR A 117 4.12 -9.54 10.17
CA TYR A 117 4.39 -8.30 9.46
C TYR A 117 5.70 -7.71 9.97
N TYR A 118 6.57 -7.31 9.08
CA TYR A 118 7.88 -6.75 9.46
C TYR A 118 8.27 -5.56 8.58
N LEU A 119 9.16 -4.73 9.12
CA LEU A 119 9.72 -3.59 8.40
C LEU A 119 10.92 -4.07 7.57
N ASP A 120 10.77 -4.10 6.26
CA ASP A 120 11.87 -4.34 5.33
C ASP A 120 12.39 -3.01 4.79
N LEU A 121 13.55 -2.59 5.31
CA LEU A 121 14.15 -1.30 4.98
C LEU A 121 14.66 -1.23 3.53
N LYS A 122 14.92 -2.38 2.91
CA LYS A 122 15.45 -2.50 1.54
C LYS A 122 14.33 -2.59 0.49
N LYS A 123 13.12 -2.94 0.93
CA LYS A 123 11.99 -3.11 0.01
C LYS A 123 11.49 -1.76 -0.47
N ASP A 124 11.63 -1.53 -1.75
CA ASP A 124 11.07 -0.36 -2.42
C ASP A 124 9.63 -0.62 -2.89
N ILE A 125 9.02 0.37 -3.53
CA ILE A 125 7.66 0.27 -4.07
C ILE A 125 7.59 -0.91 -5.05
N ASP A 126 6.61 -1.78 -4.84
CA ASP A 126 6.22 -2.78 -5.81
C ASP A 126 5.41 -2.10 -6.92
N TYR A 127 6.13 -1.74 -7.99
CA TYR A 127 5.51 -1.05 -9.12
C TYR A 127 4.52 -1.93 -9.87
N ASP A 128 4.75 -3.23 -9.97
CA ASP A 128 3.85 -4.16 -10.65
C ASP A 128 2.52 -4.25 -9.90
N LYS A 129 2.58 -4.40 -8.58
CA LYS A 129 1.39 -4.35 -7.73
C LYS A 129 0.64 -3.02 -7.85
N LYS A 130 1.37 -1.90 -7.86
CA LYS A 130 0.77 -0.57 -7.99
C LYS A 130 0.13 -0.33 -9.35
N ILE A 131 0.72 -0.87 -10.42
CA ILE A 131 0.17 -0.84 -11.77
C ILE A 131 -1.11 -1.66 -11.79
N GLN A 132 -1.10 -2.89 -11.23
CA GLN A 132 -2.28 -3.75 -11.18
C GLN A 132 -3.41 -3.10 -10.39
N GLU A 133 -3.14 -2.57 -9.20
CA GLU A 133 -4.14 -1.83 -8.40
C GLU A 133 -4.76 -0.67 -9.18
N LYS A 134 -3.95 0.07 -9.95
CA LYS A 134 -4.47 1.15 -10.78
C LYS A 134 -5.27 0.64 -11.98
N ALA A 135 -4.84 -0.46 -12.59
CA ALA A 135 -5.56 -1.09 -13.70
C ALA A 135 -6.93 -1.60 -13.27
N ASP A 136 -7.04 -2.19 -12.08
CA ASP A 136 -8.29 -2.70 -11.52
C ASP A 136 -9.32 -1.59 -11.24
N PHE A 137 -8.86 -0.33 -11.07
CA PHE A 137 -9.73 0.83 -10.93
C PHE A 137 -10.20 1.41 -12.29
N LEU A 138 -9.62 0.98 -13.41
CA LEU A 138 -10.02 1.45 -14.71
C LEU A 138 -11.31 0.74 -15.14
N GLY A 139 -12.37 1.51 -15.41
CA GLY A 139 -13.58 0.98 -16.01
C GLY A 139 -13.32 0.49 -17.46
N ASN A 140 -14.21 -0.39 -17.94
CA ASN A 140 -14.11 -0.95 -19.29
C ASN A 140 -13.99 0.12 -20.38
N ASP A 141 -14.66 1.25 -20.21
CA ASP A 141 -14.59 2.36 -21.19
C ASP A 141 -13.18 2.97 -21.28
N ALA A 142 -12.51 3.13 -20.13
CA ALA A 142 -11.13 3.62 -20.10
C ALA A 142 -10.16 2.58 -20.71
N LEU A 143 -10.34 1.30 -20.39
CA LEU A 143 -9.53 0.20 -20.95
C LEU A 143 -9.71 0.11 -22.46
N ASN A 144 -10.94 0.16 -22.97
CA ASN A 144 -11.24 0.16 -24.39
C ASN A 144 -10.59 1.36 -25.09
N ARG A 145 -10.71 2.55 -24.52
CA ARG A 145 -10.08 3.76 -25.06
C ARG A 145 -8.57 3.60 -25.20
N TYR A 146 -7.87 3.15 -24.15
CA TYR A 146 -6.43 2.92 -24.20
C TYR A 146 -6.06 1.81 -25.20
N PHE A 147 -6.84 0.75 -25.26
CA PHE A 147 -6.65 -0.32 -26.25
C PHE A 147 -6.70 0.24 -27.68
N PHE A 148 -7.71 1.05 -28.01
CA PHE A 148 -7.82 1.68 -29.33
C PHE A 148 -6.71 2.68 -29.61
N GLU A 149 -6.29 3.47 -28.63
CA GLU A 149 -5.17 4.40 -28.79
C GLU A 149 -3.86 3.64 -29.10
N ILE A 150 -3.59 2.54 -28.41
CA ILE A 150 -2.42 1.69 -28.66
C ILE A 150 -2.53 1.02 -30.03
N LEU A 151 -3.69 0.49 -30.37
CA LEU A 151 -3.94 -0.17 -31.65
C LEU A 151 -3.69 0.79 -32.83
N ILE A 152 -4.29 1.98 -32.79
CA ILE A 152 -4.12 3.02 -33.79
C ILE A 152 -2.65 3.43 -33.92
N SER A 153 -1.96 3.61 -32.78
CA SER A 153 -0.54 3.95 -32.76
C SER A 153 0.34 2.84 -33.34
N SER A 154 0.04 1.58 -32.99
CA SER A 154 0.84 0.41 -33.42
C SER A 154 0.65 0.10 -34.90
N LEU A 155 -0.50 0.40 -35.44
CA LEU A 155 -0.83 0.20 -36.85
C LEU A 155 -0.47 1.42 -37.72
N GLU A 156 0.13 2.46 -37.13
CA GLU A 156 0.44 3.74 -37.82
C GLU A 156 -0.78 4.39 -38.50
N TRP A 157 -1.98 4.09 -37.98
CA TRP A 157 -3.26 4.60 -38.52
C TRP A 157 -3.54 6.06 -38.12
N ASN A 158 -2.53 6.80 -37.74
CA ASN A 158 -2.65 8.23 -37.40
C ASN A 158 -2.88 9.17 -38.60
N THR A 159 -3.11 8.63 -39.78
CA THR A 159 -3.44 9.45 -40.94
C THR A 159 -4.92 9.83 -40.92
N PRO A 160 -5.26 11.08 -41.33
CA PRO A 160 -6.66 11.51 -41.41
C PRO A 160 -7.55 10.57 -42.26
N GLN A 161 -6.96 9.95 -43.26
CA GLN A 161 -7.63 9.00 -44.16
C GLN A 161 -7.99 7.68 -43.45
N ALA A 162 -7.13 7.15 -42.62
CA ALA A 162 -7.39 5.94 -41.84
C ALA A 162 -8.49 6.16 -40.80
N LEU A 163 -8.50 7.34 -40.16
CA LEU A 163 -9.54 7.72 -39.19
C LEU A 163 -10.92 7.89 -39.85
N MET A 164 -10.97 8.43 -41.08
CA MET A 164 -12.22 8.52 -41.87
C MET A 164 -12.73 7.14 -42.26
N ALA A 165 -11.87 6.24 -42.71
CA ALA A 165 -12.25 4.86 -43.05
C ALA A 165 -12.78 4.07 -41.85
N LEU A 166 -12.19 4.25 -40.64
CA LEU A 166 -12.70 3.66 -39.41
C LEU A 166 -14.07 4.24 -39.01
N GLY A 167 -14.25 5.56 -39.15
CA GLY A 167 -15.52 6.23 -38.87
C GLY A 167 -16.67 5.74 -39.76
N THR A 168 -16.42 5.51 -41.03
CA THR A 168 -17.41 4.93 -41.97
C THR A 168 -17.70 3.46 -41.65
N ALA A 169 -16.69 2.64 -41.36
CA ALA A 169 -16.89 1.23 -41.03
C ALA A 169 -17.69 1.05 -39.73
N VAL A 170 -17.46 1.89 -38.72
CA VAL A 170 -18.23 1.84 -37.48
C VAL A 170 -19.67 2.30 -37.65
N SER A 171 -19.94 3.27 -38.51
CA SER A 171 -21.33 3.69 -38.83
C SER A 171 -22.11 2.62 -39.57
N GLU A 172 -21.48 1.91 -40.51
CA GLU A 172 -22.10 0.80 -41.25
C GLU A 172 -22.48 -0.38 -40.33
N ILE A 173 -21.62 -0.73 -39.35
CA ILE A 173 -21.92 -1.78 -38.37
C ILE A 173 -23.08 -1.39 -37.46
N SER A 174 -23.22 -0.12 -37.11
CA SER A 174 -24.33 0.35 -36.26
C SER A 174 -25.69 0.37 -36.95
N GLU A 175 -25.72 0.45 -38.26
CA GLU A 175 -26.97 0.37 -39.05
C GLU A 175 -27.45 -1.06 -39.32
N GLU A 176 -26.54 -2.05 -39.31
CA GLU A 176 -26.92 -3.46 -39.49
C GLU A 176 -27.43 -4.14 -38.20
N VAL A 177 -27.27 -3.51 -37.02
CA VAL A 177 -27.64 -4.07 -35.71
C VAL A 177 -28.95 -3.47 -35.16
N LEU A 178 -29.57 -2.54 -35.85
CA LEU A 178 -30.90 -1.97 -35.54
C LEU A 178 -31.97 -2.55 -36.42
#